data_8454a354891f41e31049c96960ecd6cb
#
_entry.id   8454a354891f41e31049c96960ecd6cb
#
_cell.length_a   1.000
_cell.length_b   1.000
_cell.length_c   1.000
_cell.angle_alpha   90.00
_cell.angle_beta   90.00
_cell.angle_gamma   90.00
#
_symmetry.space_group_name_H-M   'P 1'
#
loop_
_entity.id
_entity.type
_entity.pdbx_description
1 polymer ?
#
loop_
_entity_poly.entity_id
_entity_poly.type
_entity_poly.pdbx_seq_one_letter_code
_entity_poly.pdbx_strand_id
1 'polypeptide(L)'
;MTLQTALLQGTEILYKAAIPVPRLTAEVLLCHALHCERAYLYAHATDELTQLAWIHYGRYLNQRLKGKPTQYITHRQEFFGRDFYVNTDVLIPRSETEHLVEAAMEFLKDRPDARVLDVGTGSGAIAISVALESRRTVLASDISWVALAVAERNRKAHAAQVRFFVGDLVEAIAANSIDLLISNPPYVPGADQANMQSEVRDWEPHIALFAGDSGFEIYQRLISGAESVIRPGGRLLMELGYQSLAGVQEILATRWNDIAVLSDLAGLPRVIGATLRS
;
A
#
# COMPACT_ATOMS: atom_id res chain seq x y z
N MET A 1 -16.33 -34.53 -2.80
CA MET A 1 -16.51 -33.38 -3.73
C MET A 1 -15.14 -33.01 -4.27
N THR A 2 -15.02 -32.86 -5.59
CA THR A 2 -13.73 -32.54 -6.22
C THR A 2 -13.36 -31.05 -6.07
N LEU A 3 -12.05 -30.73 -6.23
CA LEU A 3 -11.54 -29.36 -6.23
C LEU A 3 -12.23 -28.52 -7.32
N GLN A 4 -12.42 -29.09 -8.51
CA GLN A 4 -13.13 -28.44 -9.61
C GLN A 4 -14.57 -28.09 -9.24
N THR A 5 -15.31 -29.03 -8.61
CA THR A 5 -16.70 -28.78 -8.19
C THR A 5 -16.78 -27.67 -7.13
N ALA A 6 -15.88 -27.71 -6.13
CA ALA A 6 -15.83 -26.68 -5.09
C ALA A 6 -15.54 -25.28 -5.68
N LEU A 7 -14.59 -25.22 -6.62
CA LEU A 7 -14.22 -23.98 -7.29
C LEU A 7 -15.36 -23.40 -8.12
N LEU A 8 -16.08 -24.25 -8.88
CA LEU A 8 -17.26 -23.84 -9.66
C LEU A 8 -18.37 -23.29 -8.76
N GLN A 9 -18.68 -24.00 -7.65
CA GLN A 9 -19.66 -23.55 -6.68
C GLN A 9 -19.29 -22.20 -6.05
N GLY A 10 -18.04 -22.03 -5.60
CA GLY A 10 -17.57 -20.77 -5.05
C GLY A 10 -17.62 -19.63 -6.06
N THR A 11 -17.26 -19.90 -7.31
CA THR A 11 -17.32 -18.93 -8.41
C THR A 11 -18.79 -18.47 -8.62
N GLU A 12 -19.72 -19.42 -8.67
CA GLU A 12 -21.16 -19.11 -8.85
C GLU A 12 -21.72 -18.28 -7.69
N ILE A 13 -21.37 -18.63 -6.46
CA ILE A 13 -21.77 -17.89 -5.26
C ILE A 13 -21.31 -16.44 -5.32
N LEU A 14 -20.04 -16.22 -5.64
CA LEU A 14 -19.44 -14.87 -5.74
C LEU A 14 -20.01 -14.09 -6.93
N TYR A 15 -20.25 -14.75 -8.05
CA TYR A 15 -20.88 -14.14 -9.23
C TYR A 15 -22.28 -13.63 -8.94
N LYS A 16 -23.14 -14.44 -8.28
CA LYS A 16 -24.50 -14.04 -7.87
C LYS A 16 -24.51 -12.86 -6.89
N ALA A 17 -23.45 -12.70 -6.11
CA ALA A 17 -23.27 -11.58 -5.19
C ALA A 17 -22.60 -10.36 -5.84
N ALA A 18 -22.41 -10.36 -7.17
CA ALA A 18 -21.75 -9.29 -7.93
C ALA A 18 -20.33 -8.94 -7.43
N ILE A 19 -19.62 -9.90 -6.85
CA ILE A 19 -18.22 -9.71 -6.44
C ILE A 19 -17.36 -9.59 -7.72
N PRO A 20 -16.49 -8.57 -7.82
CA PRO A 20 -15.58 -8.43 -8.94
C PRO A 20 -14.66 -9.65 -9.12
N VAL A 21 -14.35 -9.99 -10.37
CA VAL A 21 -13.48 -11.13 -10.75
C VAL A 21 -13.76 -12.43 -9.96
N PRO A 22 -15.01 -12.94 -9.97
CA PRO A 22 -15.48 -13.97 -9.03
C PRO A 22 -14.66 -15.27 -9.14
N ARG A 23 -14.24 -15.63 -10.36
CA ARG A 23 -13.43 -16.84 -10.59
C ARG A 23 -12.08 -16.75 -9.90
N LEU A 24 -11.35 -15.65 -10.12
CA LEU A 24 -10.03 -15.43 -9.48
C LEU A 24 -10.16 -15.38 -7.96
N THR A 25 -11.17 -14.69 -7.45
CA THR A 25 -11.45 -14.63 -6.01
C THR A 25 -11.70 -16.02 -5.42
N ALA A 26 -12.51 -16.85 -6.09
CA ALA A 26 -12.77 -18.22 -5.66
C ALA A 26 -11.50 -19.08 -5.66
N GLU A 27 -10.65 -18.96 -6.68
CA GLU A 27 -9.36 -19.64 -6.77
C GLU A 27 -8.44 -19.26 -5.60
N VAL A 28 -8.25 -17.97 -5.36
CA VAL A 28 -7.39 -17.47 -4.28
C VAL A 28 -7.86 -17.96 -2.91
N LEU A 29 -9.16 -17.91 -2.64
CA LEU A 29 -9.73 -18.38 -1.37
C LEU A 29 -9.62 -19.91 -1.20
N LEU A 30 -9.79 -20.67 -2.29
CA LEU A 30 -9.63 -22.13 -2.26
C LEU A 30 -8.15 -22.51 -2.07
N CYS A 31 -7.22 -21.86 -2.77
CA CYS A 31 -5.79 -22.01 -2.56
C CYS A 31 -5.38 -21.72 -1.12
N HIS A 32 -5.93 -20.67 -0.54
CA HIS A 32 -5.69 -20.32 0.86
C HIS A 32 -6.19 -21.42 1.82
N ALA A 33 -7.35 -22.02 1.54
CA ALA A 33 -7.89 -23.12 2.34
C ALA A 33 -7.07 -24.42 2.23
N LEU A 34 -6.40 -24.63 1.09
CA LEU A 34 -5.59 -25.80 0.79
C LEU A 34 -4.10 -25.59 1.07
N HIS A 35 -3.66 -24.35 1.35
CA HIS A 35 -2.25 -23.96 1.44
C HIS A 35 -1.44 -24.35 0.20
N CYS A 36 -1.97 -24.09 -1.00
CA CYS A 36 -1.37 -24.43 -2.27
C CYS A 36 -1.35 -23.25 -3.25
N GLU A 37 -0.56 -23.36 -4.31
CA GLU A 37 -0.53 -22.40 -5.41
C GLU A 37 -1.65 -22.67 -6.42
N ARG A 38 -2.02 -21.65 -7.23
CA ARG A 38 -3.12 -21.76 -8.21
C ARG A 38 -2.91 -22.87 -9.24
N ALA A 39 -1.66 -23.14 -9.65
CA ALA A 39 -1.34 -24.22 -10.57
C ALA A 39 -1.78 -25.59 -10.04
N TYR A 40 -1.71 -25.79 -8.72
CA TYR A 40 -2.16 -27.02 -8.08
C TYR A 40 -3.64 -27.31 -8.32
N LEU A 41 -4.52 -26.30 -8.27
CA LEU A 41 -5.96 -26.48 -8.50
C LEU A 41 -6.27 -27.05 -9.88
N TYR A 42 -5.49 -26.68 -10.90
CA TYR A 42 -5.67 -27.15 -12.27
C TYR A 42 -5.08 -28.54 -12.48
N ALA A 43 -3.92 -28.81 -11.89
CA ALA A 43 -3.28 -30.11 -11.98
C ALA A 43 -4.04 -31.22 -11.23
N HIS A 44 -4.78 -30.85 -10.17
CA HIS A 44 -5.49 -31.76 -9.25
C HIS A 44 -7.00 -31.55 -9.26
N ALA A 45 -7.57 -31.09 -10.37
CA ALA A 45 -8.98 -30.70 -10.48
C ALA A 45 -9.98 -31.80 -10.07
N THR A 46 -9.60 -33.08 -10.27
CA THR A 46 -10.42 -34.25 -9.95
C THR A 46 -10.21 -34.79 -8.54
N ASP A 47 -9.18 -34.29 -7.82
CA ASP A 47 -8.88 -34.76 -6.46
C ASP A 47 -10.01 -34.34 -5.50
N GLU A 48 -10.20 -35.14 -4.47
CA GLU A 48 -11.21 -34.85 -3.46
C GLU A 48 -10.77 -33.78 -2.48
N LEU A 49 -11.62 -32.79 -2.28
CA LEU A 49 -11.47 -31.77 -1.25
C LEU A 49 -11.73 -32.38 0.13
N THR A 50 -10.79 -32.20 1.06
CA THR A 50 -10.99 -32.64 2.44
C THR A 50 -12.12 -31.87 3.12
N GLN A 51 -12.80 -32.49 4.07
CA GLN A 51 -13.87 -31.82 4.83
C GLN A 51 -13.39 -30.54 5.54
N LEU A 52 -12.16 -30.56 6.09
CA LEU A 52 -11.59 -29.40 6.76
C LEU A 52 -11.37 -28.22 5.79
N ALA A 53 -10.77 -28.50 4.62
CA ALA A 53 -10.56 -27.47 3.60
C ALA A 53 -11.87 -26.90 3.07
N TRP A 54 -12.90 -27.76 2.93
CA TRP A 54 -14.25 -27.29 2.55
C TRP A 54 -14.86 -26.34 3.57
N ILE A 55 -14.74 -26.64 4.87
CA ILE A 55 -15.21 -25.77 5.96
C ILE A 55 -14.49 -24.43 5.92
N HIS A 56 -13.16 -24.44 5.78
CA HIS A 56 -12.36 -23.21 5.69
C HIS A 56 -12.74 -22.40 4.46
N TYR A 57 -12.85 -23.03 3.30
CA TYR A 57 -13.26 -22.36 2.06
C TYR A 57 -14.65 -21.71 2.19
N GLY A 58 -15.63 -22.44 2.72
CA GLY A 58 -16.96 -21.89 2.97
C GLY A 58 -16.97 -20.70 3.93
N ARG A 59 -16.12 -20.73 4.98
CA ARG A 59 -15.90 -19.60 5.88
C ARG A 59 -15.32 -18.38 5.15
N TYR A 60 -14.33 -18.58 4.28
CA TYR A 60 -13.69 -17.51 3.51
C TYR A 60 -14.66 -16.90 2.49
N LEU A 61 -15.42 -17.72 1.78
CA LEU A 61 -16.51 -17.25 0.90
C LEU A 61 -17.51 -16.39 1.66
N ASN A 62 -17.95 -16.81 2.85
CA ASN A 62 -18.88 -16.04 3.67
C ASN A 62 -18.29 -14.70 4.14
N GLN A 63 -17.00 -14.64 4.50
CA GLN A 63 -16.34 -13.38 4.82
C GLN A 63 -16.31 -12.46 3.59
N ARG A 64 -16.01 -12.99 2.41
CA ARG A 64 -16.01 -12.23 1.16
C ARG A 64 -17.40 -11.70 0.79
N LEU A 65 -18.44 -12.47 0.97
CA LEU A 65 -19.83 -12.06 0.79
C LEU A 65 -20.27 -10.93 1.73
N LYS A 66 -19.64 -10.81 2.90
CA LYS A 66 -19.84 -9.69 3.83
C LYS A 66 -19.03 -8.45 3.46
N GLY A 67 -18.38 -8.42 2.30
CA GLY A 67 -17.61 -7.29 1.81
C GLY A 67 -16.13 -7.27 2.25
N LYS A 68 -15.66 -8.26 3.07
CA LYS A 68 -14.27 -8.27 3.50
C LYS A 68 -13.32 -8.47 2.30
N PRO A 69 -12.31 -7.61 2.10
CA PRO A 69 -11.33 -7.76 1.03
C PRO A 69 -10.64 -9.12 1.07
N THR A 70 -10.39 -9.69 -0.10
CA THR A 70 -9.73 -10.99 -0.24
C THR A 70 -8.37 -10.99 0.46
N GLN A 71 -7.62 -9.90 0.36
CA GLN A 71 -6.32 -9.72 0.98
C GLN A 71 -6.38 -9.79 2.52
N TYR A 72 -7.44 -9.25 3.13
CA TYR A 72 -7.63 -9.37 4.59
C TYR A 72 -8.15 -10.76 5.02
N ILE A 73 -8.73 -11.52 4.09
CA ILE A 73 -9.11 -12.92 4.36
C ILE A 73 -7.88 -13.82 4.32
N THR A 74 -7.03 -13.61 3.32
CA THR A 74 -5.81 -14.39 3.11
C THR A 74 -4.61 -13.87 3.90
N HIS A 75 -4.71 -12.64 4.43
CA HIS A 75 -3.62 -11.92 5.08
C HIS A 75 -2.39 -11.74 4.17
N ARG A 76 -2.60 -11.62 2.86
CA ARG A 76 -1.53 -11.55 1.87
C ARG A 76 -1.86 -10.53 0.79
N GLN A 77 -0.89 -9.67 0.50
CA GLN A 77 -0.87 -8.77 -0.64
C GLN A 77 0.52 -8.81 -1.27
N GLU A 78 0.56 -9.04 -2.56
CA GLU A 78 1.79 -8.90 -3.33
C GLU A 78 2.05 -7.42 -3.60
N PHE A 79 3.31 -6.96 -3.41
CA PHE A 79 3.77 -5.62 -3.73
C PHE A 79 5.25 -5.66 -4.10
N PHE A 80 5.59 -5.11 -5.23
CA PHE A 80 6.96 -5.05 -5.75
C PHE A 80 7.67 -6.43 -5.78
N GLY A 81 6.95 -7.45 -6.28
CA GLY A 81 7.43 -8.83 -6.35
C GLY A 81 7.58 -9.56 -5.02
N ARG A 82 6.97 -9.06 -3.93
CA ARG A 82 7.07 -9.63 -2.58
C ARG A 82 5.71 -9.73 -1.90
N ASP A 83 5.56 -10.72 -1.03
CA ASP A 83 4.34 -10.92 -0.25
C ASP A 83 4.39 -10.15 1.06
N PHE A 84 3.42 -9.30 1.28
CA PHE A 84 3.23 -8.56 2.53
C PHE A 84 2.04 -9.10 3.32
N TYR A 85 2.22 -9.30 4.60
CA TYR A 85 1.11 -9.52 5.51
C TYR A 85 0.29 -8.24 5.65
N VAL A 86 -1.04 -8.37 5.55
CA VAL A 86 -1.99 -7.27 5.72
C VAL A 86 -3.18 -7.71 6.57
N ASN A 87 -3.73 -6.76 7.31
CA ASN A 87 -4.95 -6.89 8.09
C ASN A 87 -5.67 -5.53 8.13
N THR A 88 -6.77 -5.43 8.86
CA THR A 88 -7.59 -4.21 8.96
C THR A 88 -6.89 -3.02 9.65
N ASP A 89 -5.65 -3.17 10.12
CA ASP A 89 -4.88 -2.10 10.76
C ASP A 89 -4.08 -1.28 9.73
N VAL A 90 -3.96 -1.75 8.48
CA VAL A 90 -3.16 -1.11 7.42
C VAL A 90 -3.90 -1.05 6.10
N LEU A 91 -3.63 -0.01 5.31
CA LEU A 91 -4.06 0.06 3.91
C LEU A 91 -3.48 -1.14 3.14
N ILE A 92 -4.28 -1.75 2.28
CA ILE A 92 -3.79 -2.78 1.35
C ILE A 92 -2.89 -2.10 0.32
N PRO A 93 -1.59 -2.44 0.21
CA PRO A 93 -0.70 -1.87 -0.81
C PRO A 93 -1.29 -1.97 -2.22
N ARG A 94 -1.23 -0.88 -2.98
CA ARG A 94 -1.74 -0.80 -4.35
C ARG A 94 -0.59 -0.94 -5.35
N SER A 95 -0.87 -1.50 -6.52
CA SER A 95 0.12 -1.63 -7.60
C SER A 95 0.65 -0.26 -8.07
N GLU A 96 -0.20 0.76 -8.07
CA GLU A 96 0.19 2.12 -8.46
C GLU A 96 1.24 2.73 -7.53
N THR A 97 1.25 2.33 -6.26
CA THR A 97 2.23 2.76 -5.25
C THR A 97 3.64 2.23 -5.55
N GLU A 98 3.79 1.20 -6.38
CA GLU A 98 5.10 0.68 -6.81
C GLU A 98 5.93 1.74 -7.56
N HIS A 99 5.28 2.68 -8.25
CA HIS A 99 5.95 3.82 -8.89
C HIS A 99 6.70 4.72 -7.90
N LEU A 100 6.29 4.77 -6.62
CA LEU A 100 7.08 5.47 -5.58
C LEU A 100 8.41 4.77 -5.33
N VAL A 101 8.42 3.44 -5.31
CA VAL A 101 9.64 2.64 -5.14
C VAL A 101 10.57 2.85 -6.34
N GLU A 102 10.04 2.80 -7.57
CA GLU A 102 10.81 3.04 -8.80
C GLU A 102 11.44 4.44 -8.80
N ALA A 103 10.65 5.48 -8.48
CA ALA A 103 11.13 6.86 -8.38
C ALA A 103 12.20 7.04 -7.29
N ALA A 104 12.04 6.36 -6.16
CA ALA A 104 13.02 6.36 -5.09
C ALA A 104 14.33 5.71 -5.53
N MET A 105 14.27 4.58 -6.21
CA MET A 105 15.44 3.87 -6.71
C MET A 105 16.22 4.70 -7.73
N GLU A 106 15.54 5.41 -8.63
CA GLU A 106 16.20 6.31 -9.58
C GLU A 106 16.92 7.46 -8.86
N PHE A 107 16.29 8.09 -7.85
CA PHE A 107 16.94 9.13 -7.06
C PHE A 107 18.17 8.62 -6.29
N LEU A 108 18.11 7.38 -5.78
CA LEU A 108 19.15 6.79 -4.94
C LEU A 108 20.34 6.23 -5.70
N LYS A 109 20.25 6.08 -7.03
CA LYS A 109 21.24 5.42 -7.88
C LYS A 109 22.66 5.94 -7.67
N ASP A 110 22.83 7.25 -7.64
CA ASP A 110 24.13 7.91 -7.53
C ASP A 110 24.37 8.58 -6.15
N ARG A 111 23.59 8.17 -5.13
CA ARG A 111 23.63 8.78 -3.78
C ARG A 111 23.80 7.72 -2.69
N PRO A 112 25.00 7.11 -2.54
CA PRO A 112 25.21 5.99 -1.63
C PRO A 112 24.90 6.29 -0.17
N ASP A 113 25.06 7.51 0.28
CA ASP A 113 24.91 7.92 1.68
C ASP A 113 23.56 8.62 1.98
N ALA A 114 22.64 8.63 1.00
CA ALA A 114 21.34 9.29 1.16
C ALA A 114 20.52 8.66 2.30
N ARG A 115 20.01 9.49 3.18
CA ARG A 115 19.10 9.13 4.26
C ARG A 115 17.67 9.17 3.76
N VAL A 116 16.99 8.04 3.88
CA VAL A 116 15.63 7.84 3.37
C VAL A 116 14.65 7.75 4.53
N LEU A 117 13.52 8.43 4.40
CA LEU A 117 12.38 8.39 5.32
C LEU A 117 11.11 8.06 4.54
N ASP A 118 10.38 7.04 4.96
CA ASP A 118 9.01 6.72 4.52
C ASP A 118 8.02 7.18 5.60
N VAL A 119 7.10 8.07 5.24
CA VAL A 119 6.11 8.66 6.15
C VAL A 119 4.73 8.09 5.87
N GLY A 120 4.05 7.61 6.92
CA GLY A 120 2.79 6.88 6.77
C GLY A 120 3.02 5.48 6.19
N THR A 121 3.98 4.74 6.75
CA THR A 121 4.51 3.50 6.17
C THR A 121 3.49 2.36 6.10
N GLY A 122 2.42 2.40 6.90
CA GLY A 122 1.35 1.40 6.91
C GLY A 122 1.89 -0.02 7.15
N SER A 123 1.75 -0.89 6.15
CA SER A 123 2.28 -2.25 6.19
C SER A 123 3.81 -2.35 6.06
N GLY A 124 4.50 -1.23 5.83
CA GLY A 124 5.92 -1.17 5.54
C GLY A 124 6.28 -1.45 4.08
N ALA A 125 5.31 -1.53 3.18
CA ALA A 125 5.53 -1.99 1.80
C ALA A 125 6.56 -1.13 1.05
N ILE A 126 6.45 0.20 1.11
CA ILE A 126 7.39 1.13 0.47
C ILE A 126 8.76 1.03 1.14
N ALA A 127 8.83 1.24 2.47
CA ALA A 127 10.09 1.26 3.21
C ALA A 127 10.89 -0.04 3.05
N ILE A 128 10.21 -1.19 3.15
CA ILE A 128 10.84 -2.51 3.02
C ILE A 128 11.34 -2.74 1.59
N SER A 129 10.53 -2.42 0.57
CA SER A 129 10.94 -2.57 -0.82
C SER A 129 12.15 -1.68 -1.14
N VAL A 130 12.11 -0.40 -0.76
CA VAL A 130 13.26 0.51 -0.93
C VAL A 130 14.49 0.02 -0.20
N ALA A 131 14.36 -0.47 1.05
CA ALA A 131 15.48 -0.98 1.82
C ALA A 131 16.16 -2.19 1.16
N LEU A 132 15.36 -3.13 0.63
CA LEU A 132 15.85 -4.34 -0.02
C LEU A 132 16.51 -4.03 -1.37
N GLU A 133 15.86 -3.21 -2.22
CA GLU A 133 16.40 -2.86 -3.54
C GLU A 133 17.68 -2.02 -3.43
N SER A 134 17.69 -1.03 -2.52
CA SER A 134 18.84 -0.15 -2.35
C SER A 134 19.94 -0.71 -1.43
N ARG A 135 19.66 -1.80 -0.69
CA ARG A 135 20.51 -2.40 0.34
C ARG A 135 20.90 -1.42 1.44
N ARG A 136 19.97 -0.56 1.86
CA ARG A 136 20.18 0.51 2.85
C ARG A 136 19.27 0.37 4.05
N THR A 137 19.63 1.05 5.12
CA THR A 137 18.72 1.29 6.22
C THR A 137 17.76 2.42 5.84
N VAL A 138 16.46 2.15 5.88
CA VAL A 138 15.39 3.13 5.69
C VAL A 138 14.77 3.45 7.04
N LEU A 139 14.52 4.73 7.32
CA LEU A 139 13.68 5.16 8.43
C LEU A 139 12.23 5.13 7.96
N ALA A 140 11.31 4.74 8.85
CA ALA A 140 9.90 4.75 8.49
C ALA A 140 9.03 5.09 9.70
N SER A 141 8.02 5.92 9.50
CA SER A 141 7.10 6.35 10.54
C SER A 141 5.66 6.10 10.19
N ASP A 142 4.86 5.92 11.21
CA ASP A 142 3.40 5.94 11.11
C ASP A 142 2.84 6.52 12.40
N ILE A 143 1.69 7.18 12.31
CA ILE A 143 0.97 7.67 13.49
C ILE A 143 0.32 6.52 14.25
N SER A 144 0.03 5.41 13.56
CA SER A 144 -0.62 4.21 14.08
C SER A 144 0.41 3.19 14.56
N TRP A 145 0.51 2.99 15.85
CA TRP A 145 1.37 1.94 16.42
C TRP A 145 0.94 0.52 16.01
N VAL A 146 -0.35 0.28 15.74
CA VAL A 146 -0.83 -1.03 15.24
C VAL A 146 -0.41 -1.27 13.81
N ALA A 147 -0.35 -0.23 12.97
CA ALA A 147 0.21 -0.32 11.63
C ALA A 147 1.71 -0.67 11.70
N LEU A 148 2.47 -0.05 12.60
CA LEU A 148 3.89 -0.37 12.80
C LEU A 148 4.11 -1.81 13.28
N ALA A 149 3.18 -2.40 14.03
CA ALA A 149 3.26 -3.82 14.41
C ALA A 149 3.15 -4.73 13.17
N VAL A 150 2.29 -4.37 12.19
CA VAL A 150 2.20 -5.06 10.89
C VAL A 150 3.48 -4.87 10.08
N ALA A 151 3.99 -3.63 9.99
CA ALA A 151 5.24 -3.31 9.29
C ALA A 151 6.43 -4.08 9.88
N GLU A 152 6.53 -4.17 11.21
CA GLU A 152 7.60 -4.93 11.90
C GLU A 152 7.52 -6.43 11.63
N ARG A 153 6.30 -7.00 11.54
CA ARG A 153 6.10 -8.38 11.09
C ARG A 153 6.64 -8.59 9.68
N ASN A 154 6.31 -7.70 8.75
CA ASN A 154 6.78 -7.75 7.37
C ASN A 154 8.29 -7.55 7.28
N ARG A 155 8.85 -6.57 8.02
CA ARG A 155 10.29 -6.36 8.09
C ARG A 155 11.06 -7.62 8.50
N LYS A 156 10.57 -8.34 9.52
CA LYS A 156 11.16 -9.60 9.97
C LYS A 156 11.07 -10.70 8.92
N ALA A 157 9.91 -10.83 8.26
CA ALA A 157 9.69 -11.83 7.21
C ALA A 157 10.65 -11.66 6.03
N HIS A 158 10.94 -10.39 5.67
CA HIS A 158 11.84 -10.05 4.56
C HIS A 158 13.28 -9.78 4.97
N ALA A 159 13.62 -9.85 6.26
CA ALA A 159 14.94 -9.50 6.81
C ALA A 159 15.43 -8.09 6.35
N ALA A 160 14.49 -7.15 6.16
CA ALA A 160 14.79 -5.82 5.67
C ALA A 160 15.42 -4.92 6.74
N GLN A 161 16.28 -4.00 6.31
CA GLN A 161 16.91 -3.02 7.20
C GLN A 161 16.05 -1.75 7.29
N VAL A 162 14.98 -1.81 8.06
CA VAL A 162 14.09 -0.67 8.32
C VAL A 162 14.04 -0.39 9.82
N ARG A 163 14.04 0.89 10.20
CA ARG A 163 13.85 1.34 11.58
C ARG A 163 12.54 2.09 11.69
N PHE A 164 11.61 1.53 12.44
CA PHE A 164 10.28 2.10 12.66
C PHE A 164 10.23 2.96 13.92
N PHE A 165 9.42 4.02 13.86
CA PHE A 165 9.05 4.84 15.04
C PHE A 165 7.64 5.41 14.86
N VAL A 166 6.95 5.67 15.98
CA VAL A 166 5.66 6.35 15.97
C VAL A 166 5.88 7.85 15.80
N GLY A 167 5.17 8.48 14.88
CA GLY A 167 5.26 9.92 14.66
C GLY A 167 4.12 10.44 13.80
N ASP A 168 3.68 11.67 14.05
CA ASP A 168 2.76 12.38 13.17
C ASP A 168 3.57 13.10 12.10
N LEU A 169 3.47 12.59 10.87
CA LEU A 169 4.25 13.06 9.73
C LEU A 169 5.76 13.15 10.06
N VAL A 170 6.33 14.34 10.03
CA VAL A 170 7.77 14.58 10.22
C VAL A 170 8.12 15.25 11.54
N GLU A 171 7.19 15.40 12.49
CA GLU A 171 7.38 16.17 13.72
C GLU A 171 8.54 15.66 14.59
N ALA A 172 8.84 14.37 14.55
CA ALA A 172 9.93 13.74 15.31
C ALA A 172 11.30 13.77 14.57
N ILE A 173 11.37 14.41 13.40
CA ILE A 173 12.57 14.39 12.54
C ILE A 173 13.39 15.65 12.74
N ALA A 174 14.69 15.49 12.90
CA ALA A 174 15.60 16.62 13.01
C ALA A 174 15.67 17.43 11.70
N ALA A 175 15.83 18.73 11.82
CA ALA A 175 15.95 19.63 10.67
C ALA A 175 17.15 19.24 9.77
N ASN A 176 16.98 19.39 8.45
CA ASN A 176 18.02 19.14 7.45
C ASN A 176 18.74 17.78 7.62
N SER A 177 17.97 16.72 7.94
CA SER A 177 18.53 15.40 8.24
C SER A 177 18.21 14.33 7.20
N ILE A 178 17.28 14.59 6.28
CA ILE A 178 16.79 13.64 5.28
C ILE A 178 17.19 14.08 3.87
N ASP A 179 17.57 13.14 3.05
CA ASP A 179 17.91 13.38 1.63
C ASP A 179 16.76 12.96 0.71
N LEU A 180 15.97 11.96 1.11
CA LEU A 180 14.78 11.51 0.39
C LEU A 180 13.63 11.22 1.36
N LEU A 181 12.52 11.93 1.20
CA LEU A 181 11.26 11.66 1.87
C LEU A 181 10.27 11.06 0.89
N ILE A 182 9.67 9.93 1.26
CA ILE A 182 8.68 9.21 0.46
C ILE A 182 7.39 9.12 1.28
N SER A 183 6.24 9.25 0.64
CA SER A 183 4.95 9.04 1.31
C SER A 183 3.86 8.66 0.31
N ASN A 184 2.99 7.74 0.71
CA ASN A 184 1.64 7.61 0.18
C ASN A 184 0.68 8.15 1.26
N PRO A 185 0.44 9.47 1.31
CA PRO A 185 -0.36 10.05 2.38
C PRO A 185 -1.85 9.84 2.11
N PRO A 186 -2.72 9.89 3.14
CA PRO A 186 -4.16 10.00 2.94
C PRO A 186 -4.50 11.22 2.07
N TYR A 187 -5.42 11.03 1.11
CA TYR A 187 -5.81 12.08 0.17
C TYR A 187 -7.30 12.11 -0.16
N VAL A 188 -8.11 11.26 0.45
CA VAL A 188 -9.56 11.21 0.17
C VAL A 188 -10.28 12.31 0.94
N PRO A 189 -11.06 13.19 0.26
CA PRO A 189 -11.95 14.13 0.94
C PRO A 189 -13.02 13.40 1.75
N GLY A 190 -13.36 13.91 2.93
CA GLY A 190 -14.39 13.31 3.78
C GLY A 190 -15.76 13.20 3.10
N ALA A 191 -16.09 14.15 2.21
CA ALA A 191 -17.33 14.14 1.43
C ALA A 191 -17.43 12.96 0.44
N ASP A 192 -16.31 12.39 0.01
CA ASP A 192 -16.26 11.31 -0.98
C ASP A 192 -16.47 9.93 -0.36
N GLN A 193 -16.57 9.83 0.96
CA GLN A 193 -16.79 8.54 1.66
C GLN A 193 -17.97 7.75 1.11
N ALA A 194 -19.08 8.41 0.79
CA ALA A 194 -20.29 7.77 0.27
C ALA A 194 -20.11 7.15 -1.13
N ASN A 195 -19.15 7.67 -1.91
CA ASN A 195 -18.88 7.25 -3.30
C ASN A 195 -17.82 6.16 -3.39
N MET A 196 -17.17 5.83 -2.29
CA MET A 196 -16.12 4.80 -2.26
C MET A 196 -16.70 3.40 -2.41
N GLN A 197 -15.88 2.49 -2.94
CA GLN A 197 -16.19 1.06 -2.91
C GLN A 197 -16.37 0.61 -1.46
N SER A 198 -17.42 -0.15 -1.21
CA SER A 198 -17.77 -0.62 0.15
C SER A 198 -16.63 -1.38 0.82
N GLU A 199 -15.85 -2.15 0.05
CA GLU A 199 -14.69 -2.88 0.57
C GLU A 199 -13.64 -1.96 1.19
N VAL A 200 -13.35 -0.82 0.55
CA VAL A 200 -12.38 0.16 1.03
C VAL A 200 -12.98 0.94 2.20
N ARG A 201 -14.19 1.48 2.02
CA ARG A 201 -14.87 2.30 3.02
C ARG A 201 -15.10 1.59 4.35
N ASP A 202 -15.51 0.31 4.30
CA ASP A 202 -16.02 -0.40 5.48
C ASP A 202 -14.94 -1.27 6.16
N TRP A 203 -13.80 -1.51 5.50
CA TRP A 203 -12.78 -2.43 5.99
C TRP A 203 -11.38 -1.84 6.14
N GLU A 204 -11.01 -0.86 5.31
CA GLU A 204 -9.69 -0.26 5.42
C GLU A 204 -9.66 0.86 6.47
N PRO A 205 -8.53 1.11 7.15
CA PRO A 205 -8.48 2.06 8.25
C PRO A 205 -8.70 3.49 7.74
N HIS A 206 -9.69 4.18 8.27
CA HIS A 206 -10.07 5.53 7.85
C HIS A 206 -8.93 6.54 7.95
N ILE A 207 -8.04 6.37 8.94
CA ILE A 207 -6.86 7.23 9.11
C ILE A 207 -5.87 7.13 7.93
N ALA A 208 -5.88 6.02 7.20
CA ALA A 208 -5.04 5.83 6.01
C ALA A 208 -5.71 6.32 4.71
N LEU A 209 -6.99 6.72 4.76
CA LEU A 209 -7.77 7.12 3.60
C LEU A 209 -8.07 8.61 3.58
N PHE A 210 -8.62 9.13 4.69
CA PHE A 210 -9.21 10.47 4.73
C PHE A 210 -8.21 11.52 5.18
N ALA A 211 -8.11 12.60 4.40
CA ALA A 211 -7.19 13.70 4.64
C ALA A 211 -7.85 14.98 5.20
N GLY A 212 -9.12 14.92 5.56
CA GLY A 212 -9.91 16.08 5.98
C GLY A 212 -11.01 16.41 4.98
N ASP A 213 -11.47 17.68 4.96
CA ASP A 213 -12.62 18.09 4.16
C ASP A 213 -12.29 18.20 2.67
N SER A 214 -11.11 18.75 2.33
CA SER A 214 -10.69 19.01 0.95
C SER A 214 -9.86 17.91 0.31
N GLY A 215 -9.26 17.00 1.12
CA GLY A 215 -8.32 15.98 0.66
C GLY A 215 -6.87 16.51 0.54
N PHE A 216 -6.62 17.80 0.80
CA PHE A 216 -5.29 18.41 0.71
C PHE A 216 -4.62 18.66 2.05
N GLU A 217 -5.31 18.49 3.16
CA GLU A 217 -4.82 18.84 4.50
C GLU A 217 -3.54 18.11 4.87
N ILE A 218 -3.46 16.83 4.54
CA ILE A 218 -2.25 16.02 4.80
C ILE A 218 -1.12 16.39 3.84
N TYR A 219 -1.40 16.64 2.55
CA TYR A 219 -0.40 17.15 1.61
C TYR A 219 0.21 18.46 2.09
N GLN A 220 -0.61 19.43 2.52
CA GLN A 220 -0.15 20.74 3.03
C GLN A 220 0.78 20.58 4.24
N ARG A 221 0.36 19.79 5.23
CA ARG A 221 1.15 19.52 6.43
C ARG A 221 2.46 18.80 6.09
N LEU A 222 2.42 17.78 5.24
CA LEU A 222 3.59 17.01 4.86
C LEU A 222 4.59 17.85 4.07
N ILE A 223 4.14 18.60 3.05
CA ILE A 223 5.01 19.45 2.23
C ILE A 223 5.66 20.54 3.10
N SER A 224 4.88 21.23 3.93
CA SER A 224 5.39 22.25 4.84
C SER A 224 6.41 21.69 5.84
N GLY A 225 6.11 20.52 6.42
CA GLY A 225 7.04 19.83 7.33
C GLY A 225 8.31 19.34 6.61
N ALA A 226 8.18 18.83 5.39
CA ALA A 226 9.28 18.35 4.57
C ALA A 226 10.33 19.45 4.30
N GLU A 227 9.91 20.71 4.15
CA GLU A 227 10.81 21.85 3.99
C GLU A 227 11.80 22.01 5.14
N SER A 228 11.42 21.62 6.35
CA SER A 228 12.28 21.73 7.52
C SER A 228 13.22 20.55 7.70
N VAL A 229 12.82 19.34 7.29
CA VAL A 229 13.59 18.10 7.57
C VAL A 229 14.43 17.64 6.40
N ILE A 230 14.05 17.97 5.18
CA ILE A 230 14.81 17.66 3.97
C ILE A 230 15.98 18.64 3.85
N ARG A 231 17.14 18.14 3.47
CA ARG A 231 18.31 18.97 3.16
C ARG A 231 18.12 19.74 1.85
N PRO A 232 18.71 20.92 1.70
CA PRO A 232 18.79 21.59 0.40
C PRO A 232 19.31 20.62 -0.67
N GLY A 233 18.58 20.53 -1.81
CA GLY A 233 18.87 19.57 -2.87
C GLY A 233 18.35 18.15 -2.63
N GLY A 234 17.76 17.88 -1.47
CA GLY A 234 17.03 16.62 -1.20
C GLY A 234 15.66 16.59 -1.86
N ARG A 235 15.03 15.44 -1.88
CA ARG A 235 13.84 15.19 -2.69
C ARG A 235 12.65 14.71 -1.84
N LEU A 236 11.46 15.20 -2.19
CA LEU A 236 10.18 14.72 -1.75
C LEU A 236 9.53 13.90 -2.87
N LEU A 237 9.02 12.71 -2.57
CA LEU A 237 8.22 11.88 -3.47
C LEU A 237 6.89 11.55 -2.78
N MET A 238 5.77 11.83 -3.45
CA MET A 238 4.44 11.55 -2.91
C MET A 238 3.55 10.88 -3.95
N GLU A 239 2.71 9.95 -3.49
CA GLU A 239 1.59 9.47 -4.31
C GLU A 239 0.53 10.54 -4.44
N LEU A 240 -0.10 10.59 -5.61
CA LEU A 240 -1.18 11.52 -5.95
C LEU A 240 -2.53 10.81 -5.93
N GLY A 241 -3.48 11.41 -5.24
CA GLY A 241 -4.88 11.06 -5.38
C GLY A 241 -5.44 11.43 -6.76
N TYR A 242 -6.57 10.84 -7.10
CA TYR A 242 -7.26 11.20 -8.35
C TYR A 242 -7.58 12.70 -8.35
N GLN A 243 -7.19 13.40 -9.44
CA GLN A 243 -7.37 14.87 -9.64
C GLN A 243 -6.62 15.78 -8.63
N SER A 244 -5.73 15.28 -7.79
CA SER A 244 -5.01 16.11 -6.81
C SER A 244 -3.80 16.86 -7.40
N LEU A 245 -3.36 16.54 -8.61
CA LEU A 245 -2.12 17.07 -9.21
C LEU A 245 -2.02 18.61 -9.17
N ALA A 246 -3.04 19.30 -9.66
CA ALA A 246 -3.00 20.76 -9.76
C ALA A 246 -2.87 21.44 -8.38
N GLY A 247 -3.65 20.99 -7.39
CA GLY A 247 -3.57 21.53 -6.02
C GLY A 247 -2.24 21.22 -5.33
N VAL A 248 -1.68 20.02 -5.55
CA VAL A 248 -0.36 19.68 -4.98
C VAL A 248 0.76 20.48 -5.63
N GLN A 249 0.69 20.72 -6.95
CA GLN A 249 1.66 21.58 -7.64
C GLN A 249 1.61 23.02 -7.14
N GLU A 250 0.42 23.55 -6.84
CA GLU A 250 0.25 24.90 -6.27
C GLU A 250 0.91 24.99 -4.88
N ILE A 251 0.74 23.98 -4.03
CA ILE A 251 1.38 23.93 -2.70
C ILE A 251 2.92 23.90 -2.82
N LEU A 252 3.46 23.17 -3.81
CA LEU A 252 4.91 23.04 -4.03
C LEU A 252 5.55 24.29 -4.63
N ALA A 253 4.80 25.21 -5.23
CA ALA A 253 5.33 26.26 -6.12
C ALA A 253 6.36 27.20 -5.50
N THR A 254 6.41 27.38 -4.18
CA THR A 254 7.22 28.42 -3.53
C THR A 254 8.64 27.98 -3.17
N ARG A 255 8.81 26.80 -2.60
CA ARG A 255 10.07 26.31 -2.00
C ARG A 255 10.71 25.14 -2.77
N TRP A 256 10.03 24.64 -3.78
CA TRP A 256 10.45 23.44 -4.50
C TRP A 256 10.75 23.75 -5.97
N ASN A 257 11.67 22.98 -6.57
CA ASN A 257 12.01 23.00 -7.99
C ASN A 257 12.05 21.57 -8.55
N ASP A 258 12.39 21.42 -9.82
CA ASP A 258 12.48 20.13 -10.51
C ASP A 258 11.25 19.25 -10.27
N ILE A 259 10.06 19.90 -10.28
CA ILE A 259 8.79 19.19 -10.10
C ILE A 259 8.58 18.25 -11.29
N ALA A 260 8.59 16.94 -11.01
CA ALA A 260 8.36 15.89 -11.99
C ALA A 260 7.15 15.06 -11.60
N VAL A 261 6.38 14.62 -12.60
CA VAL A 261 5.20 13.79 -12.43
C VAL A 261 5.40 12.48 -13.17
N LEU A 262 5.18 11.36 -12.49
CA LEU A 262 5.14 10.04 -13.10
C LEU A 262 3.69 9.61 -13.24
N SER A 263 3.34 9.13 -14.43
CA SER A 263 2.01 8.61 -14.72
C SER A 263 2.05 7.09 -14.84
N ASP A 264 0.93 6.45 -14.54
CA ASP A 264 0.74 5.03 -14.79
C ASP A 264 0.59 4.72 -16.29
N LEU A 265 0.42 3.43 -16.63
CA LEU A 265 0.25 2.98 -18.01
C LEU A 265 -1.03 3.52 -18.69
N ALA A 266 -2.00 3.99 -17.90
CA ALA A 266 -3.21 4.64 -18.41
C ALA A 266 -3.01 6.16 -18.61
N GLY A 267 -1.82 6.70 -18.31
CA GLY A 267 -1.50 8.13 -18.41
C GLY A 267 -2.00 8.96 -17.23
N LEU A 268 -2.47 8.33 -16.15
CA LEU A 268 -2.94 9.04 -14.96
C LEU A 268 -1.75 9.40 -14.05
N PRO A 269 -1.63 10.67 -13.59
CA PRO A 269 -0.61 11.08 -12.64
C PRO A 269 -0.70 10.26 -11.35
N ARG A 270 0.42 9.63 -10.93
CA ARG A 270 0.48 8.78 -9.74
C ARG A 270 1.51 9.23 -8.73
N VAL A 271 2.64 9.72 -9.18
CA VAL A 271 3.70 10.19 -8.28
C VAL A 271 4.11 11.60 -8.66
N ILE A 272 4.27 12.46 -7.67
CA ILE A 272 4.91 13.75 -7.83
C ILE A 272 6.22 13.76 -7.05
N GLY A 273 7.28 14.21 -7.69
CA GLY A 273 8.58 14.41 -7.07
C GLY A 273 9.01 15.87 -7.17
N ALA A 274 9.58 16.42 -6.10
CA ALA A 274 10.07 17.78 -6.07
C ALA A 274 11.39 17.88 -5.28
N THR A 275 12.29 18.76 -5.69
CA THR A 275 13.59 19.00 -5.04
C THR A 275 13.50 20.27 -4.20
N LEU A 276 13.97 20.22 -2.93
CA LEU A 276 13.99 21.40 -2.07
C LEU A 276 15.07 22.38 -2.57
N ARG A 277 14.70 23.64 -2.75
CA ARG A 277 15.63 24.72 -3.15
C ARG A 277 16.71 24.92 -2.08
N SER A 278 17.89 25.29 -2.54
CA SER A 278 19.05 25.66 -1.70
C SER A 278 18.80 26.95 -0.95
#